data_e5bbaf999a7b93484fb6729c2eef9038
#
_entry.id   e5bbaf999a7b93484fb6729c2eef9038
#
_cell.length_a   1.000
_cell.length_b   1.000
_cell.length_c   1.000
_cell.angle_alpha   90.00
_cell.angle_beta   90.00
_cell.angle_gamma   90.00
#
_symmetry.space_group_name_H-M   'P 1'
#
loop_
_entity.id
_entity.type
_entity.pdbx_description
1 polymer ?
#
loop_
_entity_poly.entity_id
_entity_poly.type
_entity_poly.pdbx_seq_one_letter_code
_entity_poly.pdbx_strand_id
1 'polypeptide(L)'
;NYAEAMYHCGKEDVAREYVNYIRKRARGGREDILPDVTESGEALLAKIQHERKVELAFEEHRFYDVRRWKIAEKVDKGAFHGINITKQTDGTKKYELFKIQDRDFVAPANYLLPIPRYEIQKNDLLEQNPGYDK
;
A
#
# COMPACT_ATOMS: atom_id res chain seq x y z
N ASN A 1 -1.55 -13.00 -0.33
CA ASN A 1 -2.96 -13.26 -0.72
C ASN A 1 -3.67 -14.21 0.24
N TYR A 2 -3.07 -15.39 0.54
CA TYR A 2 -3.73 -16.39 1.38
C TYR A 2 -3.96 -15.89 2.82
N ALA A 3 -2.95 -15.26 3.44
CA ALA A 3 -3.08 -14.66 4.77
C ALA A 3 -4.23 -13.65 4.85
N GLU A 4 -4.34 -12.75 3.86
CA GLU A 4 -5.42 -11.76 3.79
C GLU A 4 -6.79 -12.44 3.62
N ALA A 5 -6.89 -13.46 2.74
CA ALA A 5 -8.12 -14.21 2.56
C ALA A 5 -8.54 -14.93 3.85
N MET A 6 -7.61 -15.55 4.58
CA MET A 6 -7.89 -16.20 5.85
C MET A 6 -8.35 -15.22 6.92
N TYR A 7 -7.75 -14.04 6.98
CA TYR A 7 -8.22 -12.98 7.87
C TYR A 7 -9.70 -12.64 7.61
N HIS A 8 -10.07 -12.39 6.36
CA HIS A 8 -11.45 -12.05 5.99
C HIS A 8 -12.45 -13.24 6.15
N CYS A 9 -11.94 -14.46 6.20
CA CYS A 9 -12.73 -15.65 6.56
C CYS A 9 -12.84 -15.89 8.08
N GLY A 10 -12.35 -14.96 8.92
CA GLY A 10 -12.36 -15.08 10.38
C GLY A 10 -11.35 -16.08 10.94
N LYS A 11 -10.38 -16.54 10.14
CA LYS A 11 -9.34 -17.49 10.53
C LYS A 11 -8.02 -16.77 10.82
N GLU A 12 -8.02 -15.91 11.85
CA GLU A 12 -6.90 -15.04 12.17
C GLU A 12 -5.61 -15.79 12.51
N ASP A 13 -5.72 -16.93 13.20
CA ASP A 13 -4.55 -17.75 13.55
C ASP A 13 -3.82 -18.24 12.30
N VAL A 14 -4.58 -18.73 11.31
CA VAL A 14 -4.04 -19.15 10.02
C VAL A 14 -3.44 -17.96 9.27
N ALA A 15 -4.12 -16.81 9.28
CA ALA A 15 -3.62 -15.60 8.63
C ALA A 15 -2.27 -15.17 9.23
N ARG A 16 -2.14 -15.20 10.55
CA ARG A 16 -0.92 -14.87 11.30
C ARG A 16 0.21 -15.85 11.00
N GLU A 17 -0.09 -17.15 10.99
CA GLU A 17 0.88 -18.20 10.64
C GLU A 17 1.50 -17.94 9.26
N TYR A 18 0.69 -17.64 8.25
CA TYR A 18 1.20 -17.42 6.89
C TYR A 18 1.96 -16.11 6.72
N VAL A 19 1.63 -15.04 7.44
CA VAL A 19 2.47 -13.83 7.50
C VAL A 19 3.82 -14.15 8.14
N ASN A 20 3.82 -14.89 9.23
CA ASN A 20 5.04 -15.27 9.95
C ASN A 20 5.91 -16.22 9.12
N TYR A 21 5.31 -17.05 8.29
CA TYR A 21 6.04 -17.88 7.34
C TYR A 21 6.88 -17.02 6.35
N ILE A 22 6.27 -15.96 5.81
CA ILE A 22 6.99 -15.01 4.93
C ILE A 22 8.12 -14.31 5.70
N ARG A 23 7.82 -13.79 6.90
CA ARG A 23 8.80 -13.12 7.76
C ARG A 23 9.97 -14.02 8.15
N LYS A 24 9.68 -15.28 8.49
CA LYS A 24 10.71 -16.27 8.80
C LYS A 24 11.68 -16.48 7.63
N ARG A 25 11.17 -16.55 6.41
CA ARG A 25 11.99 -16.60 5.21
C ARG A 25 12.85 -15.34 5.05
N ALA A 26 12.23 -14.16 5.18
CA ALA A 26 12.87 -12.87 4.94
C ALA A 26 13.97 -12.57 5.96
N ARG A 27 13.77 -12.92 7.25
CA ARG A 27 14.73 -12.65 8.32
C ARG A 27 15.94 -13.58 8.35
N GLY A 28 15.87 -14.76 7.71
CA GLY A 28 16.99 -15.69 7.66
C GLY A 28 17.54 -16.10 9.04
N GLY A 29 16.67 -16.25 10.05
CA GLY A 29 17.03 -16.57 11.44
C GLY A 29 17.29 -15.36 12.34
N ARG A 30 17.20 -14.12 11.84
CA ARG A 30 17.38 -12.88 12.62
C ARG A 30 16.06 -12.38 13.18
N GLU A 31 15.59 -12.99 14.26
CA GLU A 31 14.30 -12.67 14.89
C GLU A 31 14.31 -11.30 15.59
N ASP A 32 15.48 -10.81 15.95
CA ASP A 32 15.72 -9.52 16.58
C ASP A 32 15.30 -8.34 15.68
N ILE A 33 15.45 -8.46 14.37
CA ILE A 33 15.13 -7.39 13.41
C ILE A 33 13.75 -7.49 12.79
N LEU A 34 13.17 -8.67 12.73
CA LEU A 34 11.84 -8.90 12.16
C LEU A 34 11.09 -9.95 13.00
N PRO A 35 10.53 -9.57 14.17
CA PRO A 35 9.82 -10.49 15.05
C PRO A 35 8.53 -10.99 14.41
N ASP A 36 8.02 -12.10 14.94
CA ASP A 36 6.73 -12.64 14.52
C ASP A 36 5.58 -11.66 14.83
N VAL A 37 4.58 -11.66 13.98
CA VAL A 37 3.30 -10.96 14.18
C VAL A 37 2.51 -11.73 15.24
N THR A 38 2.09 -11.03 16.27
CA THR A 38 1.28 -11.58 17.39
C THR A 38 -0.09 -10.88 17.49
N GLU A 39 -0.28 -9.82 16.75
CA GLU A 39 -1.47 -9.00 16.75
C GLU A 39 -2.72 -9.77 16.27
N SER A 40 -3.90 -9.22 16.60
CA SER A 40 -5.22 -9.72 16.18
C SER A 40 -6.09 -8.56 15.69
N GLY A 41 -7.25 -8.87 15.10
CA GLY A 41 -8.20 -7.89 14.61
C GLY A 41 -7.60 -6.92 13.58
N GLU A 42 -7.97 -5.66 13.66
CA GLU A 42 -7.50 -4.62 12.72
C GLU A 42 -5.98 -4.43 12.72
N ALA A 43 -5.33 -4.65 13.87
CA ALA A 43 -3.88 -4.58 13.96
C ALA A 43 -3.20 -5.70 13.14
N LEU A 44 -3.76 -6.91 13.15
CA LEU A 44 -3.32 -8.01 12.29
C LEU A 44 -3.51 -7.65 10.81
N LEU A 45 -4.68 -7.10 10.43
CA LEU A 45 -4.92 -6.66 9.06
C LEU A 45 -3.89 -5.62 8.60
N ALA A 46 -3.59 -4.64 9.47
CA ALA A 46 -2.58 -3.63 9.16
C ALA A 46 -1.18 -4.25 8.96
N LYS A 47 -0.83 -5.28 9.73
CA LYS A 47 0.43 -6.03 9.54
C LYS A 47 0.44 -6.80 8.22
N ILE A 48 -0.66 -7.48 7.86
CA ILE A 48 -0.81 -8.18 6.58
C ILE A 48 -0.64 -7.19 5.41
N GLN A 49 -1.29 -6.03 5.48
CA GLN A 49 -1.19 -4.98 4.46
C GLN A 49 0.23 -4.40 4.35
N HIS A 50 0.89 -4.22 5.49
CA HIS A 50 2.27 -3.75 5.53
C HIS A 50 3.24 -4.77 4.93
N GLU A 51 3.11 -6.04 5.32
CA GLU A 51 3.94 -7.12 4.80
C GLU A 51 3.78 -7.25 3.29
N ARG A 52 2.54 -7.18 2.80
CA ARG A 52 2.26 -7.19 1.37
C ARG A 52 2.91 -6.01 0.63
N LYS A 53 2.88 -4.81 1.22
CA LYS A 53 3.53 -3.62 0.66
C LYS A 53 5.05 -3.80 0.52
N VAL A 54 5.69 -4.42 1.50
CA VAL A 54 7.14 -4.63 1.52
C VAL A 54 7.55 -5.78 0.60
N GLU A 55 6.86 -6.90 0.71
CA GLU A 55 7.18 -8.14 -0.04
C GLU A 55 6.99 -7.96 -1.54
N LEU A 56 5.95 -7.23 -1.97
CA LEU A 56 5.61 -7.00 -3.38
C LEU A 56 6.03 -5.59 -3.85
N ALA A 57 7.07 -5.03 -3.23
CA ALA A 57 7.61 -3.74 -3.65
C ALA A 57 8.12 -3.83 -5.10
N PHE A 58 7.80 -2.81 -5.91
CA PHE A 58 8.14 -2.73 -7.35
C PHE A 58 7.44 -3.75 -8.27
N GLU A 59 6.43 -4.46 -7.76
CA GLU A 59 5.60 -5.38 -8.54
C GLU A 59 4.23 -4.79 -8.94
N GLU A 60 4.07 -3.47 -8.86
CA GLU A 60 2.88 -2.69 -9.23
C GLU A 60 1.61 -2.99 -8.41
N HIS A 61 1.66 -3.92 -7.45
CA HIS A 61 0.51 -4.31 -6.63
C HIS A 61 -0.04 -3.18 -5.76
N ARG A 62 0.81 -2.27 -5.27
CA ARG A 62 0.42 -1.22 -4.33
C ARG A 62 -0.68 -0.31 -4.85
N PHE A 63 -0.64 0.05 -6.13
CA PHE A 63 -1.66 0.87 -6.77
C PHE A 63 -3.07 0.28 -6.64
N TYR A 64 -3.20 -1.02 -6.88
CA TYR A 64 -4.47 -1.72 -6.78
C TYR A 64 -4.87 -1.98 -5.32
N ASP A 65 -3.92 -2.33 -4.47
CA ASP A 65 -4.14 -2.66 -3.08
C ASP A 65 -4.76 -1.50 -2.30
N VAL A 66 -4.21 -0.29 -2.40
CA VAL A 66 -4.73 0.88 -1.68
C VAL A 66 -6.13 1.28 -2.14
N ARG A 67 -6.48 0.99 -3.40
CA ARG A 67 -7.80 1.25 -3.96
C ARG A 67 -8.82 0.22 -3.49
N ARG A 68 -8.51 -1.07 -3.58
CA ARG A 68 -9.42 -2.13 -3.13
C ARG A 68 -9.64 -2.12 -1.60
N TRP A 69 -8.63 -1.72 -0.82
CA TRP A 69 -8.76 -1.54 0.63
C TRP A 69 -9.43 -0.22 1.02
N LYS A 70 -9.69 0.68 0.08
CA LYS A 70 -10.24 2.02 0.33
C LYS A 70 -9.42 2.86 1.30
N ILE A 71 -8.09 2.77 1.22
CA ILE A 71 -7.16 3.52 2.07
C ILE A 71 -6.32 4.55 1.30
N ALA A 72 -6.51 4.69 -0.01
CA ALA A 72 -5.71 5.59 -0.84
C ALA A 72 -5.78 7.05 -0.36
N GLU A 73 -6.94 7.52 0.11
CA GLU A 73 -7.10 8.87 0.69
C GLU A 73 -6.18 9.14 1.88
N LYS A 74 -5.78 8.07 2.60
CA LYS A 74 -4.90 8.18 3.78
C LYS A 74 -3.42 8.03 3.44
N VAL A 75 -3.11 7.23 2.41
CA VAL A 75 -1.73 6.81 2.14
C VAL A 75 -1.13 7.37 0.84
N ASP A 76 -1.99 7.84 -0.07
CA ASP A 76 -1.57 8.43 -1.36
C ASP A 76 -1.81 9.95 -1.40
N LYS A 77 -2.01 10.57 -0.24
CA LYS A 77 -2.21 12.02 -0.07
C LYS A 77 -1.12 12.62 0.80
N GLY A 78 -0.76 13.88 0.52
CA GLY A 78 0.17 14.68 1.31
C GLY A 78 1.59 14.74 0.74
N ALA A 79 2.53 15.19 1.57
CA ALA A 79 3.90 15.43 1.14
C ALA A 79 4.69 14.12 0.96
N PHE A 80 5.31 13.98 -0.19
CA PHE A 80 6.27 12.91 -0.48
C PHE A 80 7.69 13.45 -0.37
N HIS A 81 8.54 12.67 0.30
CA HIS A 81 9.88 13.06 0.64
C HIS A 81 10.92 12.17 -0.04
N GLY A 82 12.01 12.79 -0.44
CA GLY A 82 13.26 12.12 -0.78
C GLY A 82 14.26 12.21 0.37
N ILE A 83 15.38 11.53 0.22
CA ILE A 83 16.49 11.56 1.17
C ILE A 83 17.75 11.98 0.43
N ASN A 84 18.35 13.09 0.86
CA ASN A 84 19.70 13.45 0.46
C ASN A 84 20.69 12.72 1.36
N ILE A 85 21.63 12.02 0.75
CA ILE A 85 22.69 11.29 1.47
C ILE A 85 24.02 11.95 1.15
N THR A 86 24.58 12.64 2.13
CA THR A 86 25.89 13.32 2.00
C THR A 86 26.95 12.56 2.77
N LYS A 87 28.01 12.14 2.09
CA LYS A 87 29.19 11.57 2.76
C LYS A 87 30.01 12.68 3.39
N GLN A 88 30.26 12.57 4.68
CA GLN A 88 31.10 13.52 5.44
C GLN A 88 32.59 13.20 5.27
N THR A 89 33.44 14.15 5.63
CA THR A 89 34.90 14.00 5.58
C THR A 89 35.45 12.90 6.51
N ASP A 90 34.73 12.61 7.59
CA ASP A 90 35.05 11.53 8.55
C ASP A 90 34.55 10.15 8.09
N GLY A 91 33.96 10.07 6.86
CA GLY A 91 33.41 8.83 6.30
C GLY A 91 31.99 8.49 6.73
N THR A 92 31.39 9.22 7.66
CA THR A 92 29.97 9.05 8.04
C THR A 92 29.03 9.54 6.96
N LYS A 93 27.76 9.15 7.03
CA LYS A 93 26.71 9.60 6.12
C LYS A 93 25.69 10.46 6.87
N LYS A 94 25.42 11.65 6.36
CA LYS A 94 24.32 12.50 6.81
C LYS A 94 23.11 12.26 5.93
N TYR A 95 21.94 12.06 6.55
CA TYR A 95 20.66 11.85 5.88
C TYR A 95 19.74 13.03 6.14
N GLU A 96 19.25 13.67 5.08
CA GLU A 96 18.36 14.83 5.18
C GLU A 96 17.12 14.59 4.32
N LEU A 97 15.94 14.65 4.96
CA LEU A 97 14.67 14.58 4.25
C LEU A 97 14.40 15.90 3.54
N PHE A 98 13.97 15.82 2.29
CA PHE A 98 13.46 16.99 1.55
C PHE A 98 12.12 16.62 0.87
N LYS A 99 11.24 17.62 0.79
CA LYS A 99 9.96 17.45 0.12
C LYS A 99 10.15 17.44 -1.39
N ILE A 100 9.66 16.39 -2.07
CA ILE A 100 9.69 16.29 -3.53
C ILE A 100 8.46 16.95 -4.12
N GLN A 101 7.27 16.54 -3.64
CA GLN A 101 5.99 17.03 -4.14
C GLN A 101 4.86 16.75 -3.12
N ASP A 102 3.77 17.47 -3.27
CA ASP A 102 2.50 17.09 -2.66
C ASP A 102 1.73 16.22 -3.65
N ARG A 103 1.11 15.15 -3.14
CA ARG A 103 0.15 14.33 -3.86
C ARG A 103 -1.23 14.59 -3.31
N ASP A 104 -2.21 14.64 -4.20
CA ASP A 104 -3.60 14.72 -3.83
C ASP A 104 -4.36 13.52 -4.37
N PHE A 105 -5.17 12.94 -3.51
CA PHE A 105 -6.09 11.87 -3.86
C PHE A 105 -7.51 12.36 -3.60
N VAL A 106 -8.27 12.55 -4.67
CA VAL A 106 -9.63 13.08 -4.62
C VAL A 106 -10.63 11.93 -4.70
N ALA A 107 -11.30 11.63 -3.59
CA ALA A 107 -12.40 10.68 -3.56
C ALA A 107 -13.73 11.35 -3.97
N PRO A 108 -14.65 10.64 -4.62
CA PRO A 108 -14.54 9.24 -5.07
C PRO A 108 -13.78 9.06 -6.40
N ALA A 109 -13.49 10.14 -7.12
CA ALA A 109 -12.96 10.13 -8.49
C ALA A 109 -11.73 9.22 -8.63
N ASN A 110 -10.67 9.45 -7.84
CA ASN A 110 -9.41 8.75 -8.02
C ASN A 110 -9.42 7.26 -7.62
N TYR A 111 -10.55 6.73 -7.12
CA TYR A 111 -10.70 5.27 -6.93
C TYR A 111 -10.95 4.53 -8.22
N LEU A 112 -11.57 5.17 -9.21
CA LEU A 112 -11.88 4.62 -10.51
C LEU A 112 -11.26 5.52 -11.60
N LEU A 113 -10.95 4.95 -12.75
CA LEU A 113 -10.56 5.75 -13.91
C LEU A 113 -11.80 6.30 -14.59
N PRO A 114 -11.74 7.52 -15.21
CA PRO A 114 -12.85 8.03 -15.97
C PRO A 114 -13.09 7.18 -17.21
N ILE A 115 -14.36 7.00 -17.58
CA ILE A 115 -14.71 6.45 -18.89
C ILE A 115 -14.35 7.49 -19.93
N PRO A 116 -13.61 7.14 -21.00
CA PRO A 116 -13.23 8.09 -22.03
C PRO A 116 -14.45 8.76 -22.67
N ARG A 117 -14.40 10.09 -22.86
CA ARG A 117 -15.54 10.86 -23.39
C ARG A 117 -16.05 10.32 -24.72
N TYR A 118 -15.17 9.87 -25.60
CA TYR A 118 -15.56 9.32 -26.90
C TYR A 118 -16.39 8.03 -26.80
N GLU A 119 -16.24 7.25 -25.73
CA GLU A 119 -17.08 6.07 -25.50
C GLU A 119 -18.48 6.48 -25.00
N ILE A 120 -18.54 7.46 -24.10
CA ILE A 120 -19.83 8.01 -23.62
C ILE A 120 -20.61 8.63 -24.81
N GLN A 121 -19.92 9.34 -25.71
CA GLN A 121 -20.57 9.95 -26.89
C GLN A 121 -21.12 8.93 -27.88
N LYS A 122 -20.62 7.71 -27.90
CA LYS A 122 -21.11 6.61 -28.75
C LYS A 122 -22.28 5.85 -28.14
N ASN A 123 -22.46 5.93 -26.84
CA ASN A 123 -23.47 5.17 -26.12
C ASN A 123 -24.08 6.02 -25.00
N ASP A 124 -25.25 6.56 -25.24
CA ASP A 124 -26.00 7.43 -24.30
C ASP A 124 -26.43 6.71 -23.01
N LEU A 125 -26.33 5.38 -22.96
CA LEU A 125 -26.63 4.59 -21.77
C LEU A 125 -25.42 4.48 -20.82
N LEU A 126 -24.23 4.94 -21.23
CA LEU A 126 -23.07 4.96 -20.36
C LEU A 126 -23.12 6.15 -19.41
N GLU A 127 -23.02 5.84 -18.13
CA GLU A 127 -22.84 6.85 -17.08
C GLU A 127 -21.38 6.92 -16.67
N GLN A 128 -20.90 8.15 -16.45
CA GLN A 128 -19.54 8.40 -15.98
C GLN A 128 -19.34 7.89 -14.56
N ASN A 129 -18.12 7.47 -14.24
CA ASN A 129 -17.74 7.09 -12.89
C ASN A 129 -17.90 8.29 -11.93
N PRO A 130 -18.26 8.03 -10.64
CA PRO A 130 -18.48 9.09 -9.65
C PRO A 130 -17.29 10.03 -9.50
N GLY A 131 -17.58 11.33 -9.44
CA GLY A 131 -16.56 12.37 -9.24
C GLY A 131 -15.94 12.92 -10.53
N TYR A 132 -16.41 12.48 -11.71
CA TYR A 132 -16.06 13.04 -13.00
C TYR A 132 -17.30 13.67 -13.63
N ASP A 133 -17.10 14.82 -14.26
CA ASP A 133 -18.17 15.49 -15.02
C ASP A 133 -18.50 14.68 -16.30
N LYS A 134 -19.76 14.79 -16.74
CA LYS A 134 -20.26 14.16 -17.98
C LYS A 134 -19.62 14.74 -19.22
#